data_2461b15dc49d6fe80b0176676bda30d0
#
_entry.id   2461b15dc49d6fe80b0176676bda30d0
#
_cell.length_a   1.000
_cell.length_b   1.000
_cell.length_c   1.000
_cell.angle_alpha   90.00
_cell.angle_beta   90.00
_cell.angle_gamma   90.00
#
_symmetry.space_group_name_H-M   'P 1'
#
loop_
_entity.id
_entity.type
_entity.pdbx_description
1 polymer ?
#
loop_
_entity_poly.entity_id
_entity_poly.type
_entity_poly.pdbx_seq_one_letter_code
_entity_poly.pdbx_strand_id
1 'polypeptide(L)'
;MVSYDLSPEQDMVPYAHKDGDVWAPKRKNHIRKLNNAYWLSHSLFHSGAELVHGTVYDIPASVGLVDISTLGSILLHVRDPLSALEQAARITKETIIVTDILDNNRQKMVNRLAGWLGDAVVRRIRHKLLGPSVIFRPDAAVGHPEETWWHLTPELIERFLAVVGFGDSRISYHNQFFAQHNKSQLMYTIVATRTVPMKRAVL
;
A
#
# COMPACT_ATOMS: atom_id res chain seq x y z
N MET A 1 17.94 -8.94 4.02
CA MET A 1 16.72 -8.22 3.57
C MET A 1 15.91 -9.17 2.72
N VAL A 2 14.58 -9.22 2.90
CA VAL A 2 13.69 -10.03 2.07
C VAL A 2 12.85 -9.09 1.21
N SER A 3 12.80 -9.35 -0.11
CA SER A 3 11.86 -8.76 -1.05
C SER A 3 10.74 -9.76 -1.27
N TYR A 4 9.50 -9.38 -0.99
CA TYR A 4 8.34 -10.24 -1.10
C TYR A 4 7.41 -9.72 -2.19
N ASP A 5 7.15 -10.52 -3.23
CA ASP A 5 6.40 -10.07 -4.39
C ASP A 5 5.60 -11.22 -5.03
N LEU A 6 4.69 -10.88 -5.95
CA LEU A 6 3.92 -11.83 -6.72
C LEU A 6 4.81 -12.61 -7.72
N SER A 7 4.57 -13.91 -7.82
CA SER A 7 5.13 -14.71 -8.91
C SER A 7 4.47 -14.37 -10.25
N PRO A 8 5.23 -14.24 -11.35
CA PRO A 8 4.65 -14.14 -12.69
C PRO A 8 3.84 -15.38 -13.10
N GLU A 9 4.07 -16.50 -12.43
CA GLU A 9 3.35 -17.76 -12.68
C GLU A 9 2.11 -17.94 -11.80
N GLN A 10 1.87 -17.01 -10.85
CA GLN A 10 0.68 -17.07 -9.99
C GLN A 10 -0.59 -16.92 -10.81
N ASP A 11 -1.58 -17.76 -10.48
CA ASP A 11 -2.89 -17.68 -11.12
C ASP A 11 -3.59 -16.37 -10.76
N MET A 12 -4.14 -15.74 -11.79
CA MET A 12 -4.87 -14.49 -11.68
C MET A 12 -6.31 -14.71 -12.05
N VAL A 13 -7.21 -14.37 -11.14
CA VAL A 13 -8.65 -14.44 -11.39
C VAL A 13 -9.07 -13.18 -12.14
N PRO A 14 -9.51 -13.27 -13.41
CA PRO A 14 -9.99 -12.12 -14.15
C PRO A 14 -11.33 -11.63 -13.57
N TYR A 15 -11.63 -10.36 -13.78
CA TYR A 15 -12.96 -9.83 -13.44
C TYR A 15 -13.98 -10.21 -14.50
N ALA A 16 -15.26 -10.30 -14.12
CA ALA A 16 -16.35 -10.75 -15.00
C ALA A 16 -16.48 -9.92 -16.31
N HIS A 17 -16.06 -8.65 -16.28
CA HIS A 17 -16.08 -7.75 -17.45
C HIS A 17 -14.74 -7.66 -18.19
N LYS A 18 -13.78 -8.52 -17.84
CA LYS A 18 -12.47 -8.60 -18.52
C LYS A 18 -12.38 -9.88 -19.32
N ASP A 19 -11.88 -9.75 -20.53
CA ASP A 19 -11.42 -10.88 -21.30
C ASP A 19 -10.18 -11.48 -20.62
N GLY A 20 -10.40 -12.58 -19.90
CA GLY A 20 -9.35 -13.26 -19.15
C GLY A 20 -8.21 -13.74 -20.03
N ASP A 21 -8.51 -14.15 -21.27
CA ASP A 21 -7.53 -14.67 -22.22
C ASP A 21 -6.57 -13.56 -22.71
N VAL A 22 -7.02 -12.32 -22.70
CA VAL A 22 -6.18 -11.15 -23.10
C VAL A 22 -5.54 -10.50 -21.89
N TRP A 23 -6.29 -10.33 -20.81
CA TRP A 23 -5.84 -9.58 -19.63
C TRP A 23 -4.78 -10.34 -18.82
N ALA A 24 -5.02 -11.61 -18.51
CA ALA A 24 -4.12 -12.38 -17.65
C ALA A 24 -2.71 -12.54 -18.22
N PRO A 25 -2.52 -12.86 -19.53
CA PRO A 25 -1.20 -12.90 -20.12
C PRO A 25 -0.47 -11.54 -20.10
N LYS A 26 -1.19 -10.44 -20.33
CA LYS A 26 -0.60 -9.09 -20.25
C LYS A 26 -0.11 -8.79 -18.84
N ARG A 27 -0.90 -9.14 -17.82
CA ARG A 27 -0.54 -8.94 -16.41
C ARG A 27 0.65 -9.80 -16.02
N LYS A 28 0.66 -11.09 -16.36
CA LYS A 28 1.80 -11.98 -16.13
C LYS A 28 3.08 -11.46 -16.80
N ASN A 29 2.98 -10.99 -18.04
CA ASN A 29 4.13 -10.41 -18.74
C ASN A 29 4.65 -9.13 -18.05
N HIS A 30 3.75 -8.29 -17.54
CA HIS A 30 4.14 -7.10 -16.77
C HIS A 30 4.91 -7.49 -15.49
N ILE A 31 4.39 -8.44 -14.71
CA ILE A 31 5.07 -8.94 -13.51
C ILE A 31 6.42 -9.55 -13.85
N ARG A 32 6.51 -10.32 -14.95
CA ARG A 32 7.79 -10.89 -15.40
C ARG A 32 8.82 -9.82 -15.73
N LYS A 33 8.40 -8.70 -16.36
CA LYS A 33 9.29 -7.56 -16.61
C LYS A 33 9.79 -6.91 -15.32
N LEU A 34 8.93 -6.75 -14.31
CA LEU A 34 9.32 -6.23 -13.00
C LEU A 34 10.32 -7.16 -12.30
N ASN A 35 10.07 -8.48 -12.32
CA ASN A 35 11.01 -9.46 -11.78
C ASN A 35 12.37 -9.43 -12.49
N ASN A 36 12.37 -9.30 -13.82
CA ASN A 36 13.62 -9.17 -14.58
C ASN A 36 14.39 -7.89 -14.21
N ALA A 37 13.68 -6.77 -14.04
CA ALA A 37 14.27 -5.51 -13.58
C ALA A 37 14.84 -5.64 -12.14
N TYR A 38 14.14 -6.35 -11.27
CA TYR A 38 14.66 -6.68 -9.93
C TYR A 38 15.98 -7.44 -10.02
N TRP A 39 16.05 -8.53 -10.78
CA TRP A 39 17.26 -9.34 -10.90
C TRP A 39 18.42 -8.59 -11.57
N LEU A 40 18.13 -7.74 -12.55
CA LEU A 40 19.13 -6.85 -13.13
C LEU A 40 19.70 -5.89 -12.08
N SER A 41 18.83 -5.22 -11.33
CA SER A 41 19.25 -4.31 -10.25
C SER A 41 20.01 -5.05 -9.16
N HIS A 42 19.50 -6.23 -8.75
CA HIS A 42 20.15 -7.09 -7.76
C HIS A 42 21.59 -7.42 -8.14
N SER A 43 21.79 -7.81 -9.41
CA SER A 43 23.12 -8.12 -9.95
C SER A 43 24.02 -6.88 -10.02
N LEU A 44 23.52 -5.76 -10.56
CA LEU A 44 24.29 -4.52 -10.74
C LEU A 44 24.73 -3.89 -9.42
N PHE A 45 23.89 -3.96 -8.41
CA PHE A 45 24.16 -3.38 -7.09
C PHE A 45 24.75 -4.38 -6.09
N HIS A 46 25.05 -5.60 -6.53
CA HIS A 46 25.54 -6.69 -5.65
C HIS A 46 24.68 -6.85 -4.39
N SER A 47 23.37 -6.82 -4.55
CA SER A 47 22.41 -6.86 -3.44
C SER A 47 22.43 -8.24 -2.76
N GLY A 48 22.38 -8.26 -1.42
CA GLY A 48 22.15 -9.46 -0.63
C GLY A 48 20.67 -9.72 -0.30
N ALA A 49 19.74 -9.11 -1.04
CA ALA A 49 18.31 -9.31 -0.80
C ALA A 49 17.84 -10.67 -1.33
N GLU A 50 17.07 -11.38 -0.54
CA GLU A 50 16.40 -12.62 -0.96
C GLU A 50 15.03 -12.29 -1.53
N LEU A 51 14.68 -12.86 -2.69
CA LEU A 51 13.37 -12.72 -3.30
C LEU A 51 12.50 -13.93 -2.92
N VAL A 52 11.36 -13.66 -2.30
CA VAL A 52 10.34 -14.66 -1.97
C VAL A 52 9.07 -14.32 -2.73
N HIS A 53 8.54 -15.29 -3.47
CA HIS A 53 7.27 -15.15 -4.17
C HIS A 53 6.11 -15.68 -3.34
N GLY A 54 5.02 -14.91 -3.30
CA GLY A 54 3.80 -15.32 -2.62
C GLY A 54 2.69 -14.29 -2.67
N THR A 55 1.62 -14.57 -1.96
CA THR A 55 0.50 -13.63 -1.80
C THR A 55 0.63 -12.85 -0.50
N VAL A 56 0.36 -11.55 -0.55
CA VAL A 56 0.38 -10.68 0.63
C VAL A 56 -0.69 -11.04 1.68
N TYR A 57 -1.64 -11.91 1.33
CA TYR A 57 -2.69 -12.38 2.23
C TYR A 57 -2.29 -13.58 3.09
N ASP A 58 -1.21 -14.25 2.73
CA ASP A 58 -0.67 -15.39 3.47
C ASP A 58 0.86 -15.41 3.33
N ILE A 59 1.52 -14.62 4.16
CA ILE A 59 2.99 -14.57 4.18
C ILE A 59 3.49 -15.81 4.94
N PRO A 60 4.25 -16.70 4.29
CA PRO A 60 4.65 -17.96 4.90
C PRO A 60 5.60 -17.75 6.06
N ALA A 61 5.51 -18.61 7.07
CA ALA A 61 6.37 -18.57 8.26
C ALA A 61 7.88 -18.68 7.94
N SER A 62 8.21 -19.25 6.78
CA SER A 62 9.59 -19.35 6.29
C SER A 62 10.27 -18.01 6.00
N VAL A 63 9.48 -16.94 5.79
CA VAL A 63 10.01 -15.56 5.70
C VAL A 63 10.66 -15.14 7.02
N GLY A 64 10.18 -15.69 8.14
CA GLY A 64 10.67 -15.37 9.47
C GLY A 64 10.20 -14.00 9.96
N LEU A 65 10.71 -13.61 11.12
CA LEU A 65 10.43 -12.30 11.70
C LEU A 65 11.43 -11.28 11.18
N VAL A 66 10.93 -10.11 10.81
CA VAL A 66 11.73 -8.96 10.37
C VAL A 66 11.62 -7.81 11.36
N ASP A 67 12.66 -6.98 11.46
CA ASP A 67 12.61 -5.79 12.32
C ASP A 67 11.73 -4.72 11.70
N ILE A 68 11.83 -4.52 10.38
CA ILE A 68 11.11 -3.50 9.65
C ILE A 68 10.42 -4.11 8.43
N SER A 69 9.14 -3.78 8.23
CA SER A 69 8.41 -4.04 6.98
C SER A 69 8.06 -2.75 6.26
N THR A 70 8.21 -2.75 4.93
CA THR A 70 7.83 -1.62 4.08
C THR A 70 6.80 -2.02 3.04
N LEU A 71 5.70 -1.25 2.94
CA LEU A 71 4.65 -1.41 1.95
C LEU A 71 4.58 -0.13 1.10
N GLY A 72 5.14 -0.19 -0.10
CA GLY A 72 5.20 0.95 -1.02
C GLY A 72 4.16 0.84 -2.11
N SER A 73 3.10 1.66 -2.06
CA SER A 73 2.02 1.73 -3.06
C SER A 73 1.43 0.36 -3.44
N ILE A 74 1.29 -0.53 -2.47
CA ILE A 74 0.73 -1.87 -2.68
C ILE A 74 -0.72 -1.98 -2.21
N LEU A 75 -1.09 -1.27 -1.14
CA LEU A 75 -2.39 -1.42 -0.50
C LEU A 75 -3.55 -1.01 -1.41
N LEU A 76 -3.33 -0.03 -2.26
CA LEU A 76 -4.32 0.41 -3.26
C LEU A 76 -4.60 -0.63 -4.35
N HIS A 77 -3.68 -1.59 -4.56
CA HIS A 77 -3.75 -2.61 -5.61
C HIS A 77 -4.29 -3.96 -5.14
N VAL A 78 -4.41 -4.17 -3.83
CA VAL A 78 -4.88 -5.44 -3.26
C VAL A 78 -6.36 -5.38 -2.94
N ARG A 79 -7.06 -6.52 -3.02
CA ARG A 79 -8.51 -6.59 -2.77
C ARG A 79 -8.85 -6.36 -1.32
N ASP A 80 -8.03 -6.88 -0.41
CA ASP A 80 -8.17 -6.71 1.04
C ASP A 80 -6.90 -6.09 1.61
N PRO A 81 -6.82 -4.75 1.67
CA PRO A 81 -5.65 -4.05 2.17
C PRO A 81 -5.43 -4.22 3.68
N LEU A 82 -6.49 -4.48 4.45
CA LEU A 82 -6.36 -4.65 5.90
C LEU A 82 -5.78 -6.02 6.24
N SER A 83 -6.20 -7.08 5.56
CA SER A 83 -5.57 -8.41 5.69
C SER A 83 -4.10 -8.37 5.27
N ALA A 84 -3.75 -7.63 4.21
CA ALA A 84 -2.36 -7.45 3.81
C ALA A 84 -1.50 -6.79 4.89
N LEU A 85 -2.02 -5.73 5.52
CA LEU A 85 -1.37 -5.05 6.66
C LEU A 85 -1.25 -5.96 7.88
N GLU A 86 -2.28 -6.76 8.18
CA GLU A 86 -2.27 -7.69 9.29
C GLU A 86 -1.19 -8.76 9.12
N GLN A 87 -1.04 -9.31 7.91
CA GLN A 87 0.02 -10.27 7.59
C GLN A 87 1.41 -9.64 7.75
N ALA A 88 1.61 -8.42 7.27
CA ALA A 88 2.86 -7.69 7.49
C ALA A 88 3.11 -7.43 8.99
N ALA A 89 2.07 -7.04 9.74
CA ALA A 89 2.16 -6.81 11.19
C ALA A 89 2.54 -8.09 11.94
N ARG A 90 2.05 -9.25 11.51
CA ARG A 90 2.33 -10.54 12.13
C ARG A 90 3.81 -10.92 12.11
N ILE A 91 4.55 -10.51 11.07
CA ILE A 91 5.96 -10.84 10.92
C ILE A 91 6.91 -9.70 11.33
N THR A 92 6.40 -8.49 11.62
CA THR A 92 7.23 -7.32 11.93
C THR A 92 7.41 -7.16 13.43
N LYS A 93 8.67 -7.08 13.89
CA LYS A 93 9.00 -6.90 15.31
C LYS A 93 8.88 -5.46 15.79
N GLU A 94 9.36 -4.50 14.98
CA GLU A 94 9.58 -3.13 15.46
C GLU A 94 8.78 -2.08 14.69
N THR A 95 8.95 -1.97 13.37
CA THR A 95 8.44 -0.83 12.60
C THR A 95 7.78 -1.27 11.30
N ILE A 96 6.60 -0.70 11.02
CA ILE A 96 5.95 -0.78 9.70
C ILE A 96 5.99 0.58 9.04
N ILE A 97 6.40 0.62 7.78
CA ILE A 97 6.42 1.81 6.95
C ILE A 97 5.42 1.59 5.80
N VAL A 98 4.43 2.46 5.70
CA VAL A 98 3.45 2.45 4.59
C VAL A 98 3.58 3.75 3.83
N THR A 99 3.84 3.65 2.53
CA THR A 99 3.80 4.79 1.61
C THR A 99 2.75 4.55 0.56
N ASP A 100 1.84 5.50 0.35
CA ASP A 100 0.78 5.37 -0.64
C ASP A 100 0.34 6.73 -1.20
N ILE A 101 -0.49 6.70 -2.23
CA ILE A 101 -0.99 7.89 -2.93
C ILE A 101 -2.06 8.59 -2.09
N LEU A 102 -1.93 9.90 -1.93
CA LEU A 102 -2.97 10.73 -1.34
C LEU A 102 -3.94 11.23 -2.42
N ASP A 103 -5.25 11.10 -2.18
CA ASP A 103 -6.26 11.66 -3.09
C ASP A 103 -6.26 13.19 -3.08
N ASN A 104 -5.66 13.76 -4.14
CA ASN A 104 -5.54 15.20 -4.30
C ASN A 104 -6.89 15.95 -4.40
N ASN A 105 -7.96 15.29 -4.84
CA ASN A 105 -9.23 15.98 -5.07
C ASN A 105 -9.91 16.32 -3.74
N ARG A 106 -9.94 15.40 -2.80
CA ARG A 106 -10.45 15.66 -1.44
C ARG A 106 -9.57 16.68 -0.71
N GLN A 107 -8.25 16.56 -0.81
CA GLN A 107 -7.32 17.51 -0.21
C GLN A 107 -7.47 18.91 -0.79
N LYS A 108 -7.63 19.06 -2.10
CA LYS A 108 -7.88 20.34 -2.76
C LYS A 108 -9.21 20.96 -2.31
N MET A 109 -10.26 20.15 -2.17
CA MET A 109 -11.56 20.63 -1.68
C MET A 109 -11.46 21.15 -0.24
N VAL A 110 -10.77 20.40 0.63
CA VAL A 110 -10.57 20.84 2.03
C VAL A 110 -9.68 22.08 2.11
N ASN A 111 -8.61 22.16 1.33
CA ASN A 111 -7.75 23.35 1.29
C ASN A 111 -8.48 24.58 0.73
N ARG A 112 -9.41 24.39 -0.22
CA ARG A 112 -10.25 25.48 -0.75
C ARG A 112 -11.24 25.99 0.28
N LEU A 113 -11.83 25.10 1.07
CA LEU A 113 -12.68 25.47 2.21
C LEU A 113 -11.88 26.10 3.35
N ALA A 114 -10.64 25.65 3.54
CA ALA A 114 -9.73 26.15 4.56
C ALA A 114 -9.35 27.63 4.36
N GLY A 115 -9.22 28.07 3.12
CA GLY A 115 -8.93 29.47 2.81
C GLY A 115 -10.03 30.46 3.24
N TRP A 116 -11.21 29.94 3.61
CA TRP A 116 -12.38 30.75 4.02
C TRP A 116 -12.70 30.63 5.52
N LEU A 117 -12.14 29.64 6.19
CA LEU A 117 -12.51 29.28 7.57
C LEU A 117 -11.22 29.23 8.40
N GLY A 118 -11.20 29.89 9.56
CA GLY A 118 -10.02 29.89 10.46
C GLY A 118 -9.55 28.47 10.86
N ASP A 119 -8.25 28.35 11.18
CA ASP A 119 -7.54 27.07 11.40
C ASP A 119 -8.20 26.06 12.36
N ALA A 120 -8.91 26.53 13.39
CA ALA A 120 -9.61 25.66 14.33
C ALA A 120 -10.83 24.97 13.71
N VAL A 121 -11.57 25.69 12.86
CA VAL A 121 -12.74 25.17 12.13
C VAL A 121 -12.28 24.22 11.03
N VAL A 122 -11.18 24.57 10.35
CA VAL A 122 -10.54 23.75 9.33
C VAL A 122 -10.09 22.42 9.89
N ARG A 123 -9.47 22.40 11.09
CA ARG A 123 -9.05 21.17 11.77
C ARG A 123 -10.23 20.24 12.05
N ARG A 124 -11.35 20.81 12.51
CA ARG A 124 -12.58 20.05 12.80
C ARG A 124 -13.28 19.52 11.54
N ILE A 125 -13.32 20.34 10.48
CA ILE A 125 -13.87 19.96 9.17
C ILE A 125 -12.99 18.92 8.50
N ARG A 126 -11.66 19.08 8.58
CA ARG A 126 -10.67 18.14 8.05
C ARG A 126 -10.83 16.77 8.69
N HIS A 127 -10.93 16.70 10.01
CA HIS A 127 -11.17 15.46 10.73
C HIS A 127 -12.52 14.80 10.36
N LYS A 128 -13.55 15.62 10.09
CA LYS A 128 -14.88 15.12 9.76
C LYS A 128 -15.04 14.74 8.27
N LEU A 129 -14.35 15.44 7.35
CA LEU A 129 -14.42 15.21 5.91
C LEU A 129 -13.28 14.30 5.38
N LEU A 130 -12.15 14.30 6.04
CA LEU A 130 -10.97 13.48 5.69
C LEU A 130 -10.71 12.39 6.74
N GLY A 131 -11.66 12.14 7.64
CA GLY A 131 -11.53 11.09 8.65
C GLY A 131 -11.21 9.72 8.05
N PRO A 132 -10.88 8.73 8.90
CA PRO A 132 -10.49 7.42 8.44
C PRO A 132 -11.54 6.86 7.49
N SER A 133 -11.16 6.67 6.25
CA SER A 133 -12.06 6.19 5.20
C SER A 133 -11.33 5.38 4.13
N VAL A 134 -12.06 4.45 3.56
CA VAL A 134 -11.69 3.70 2.37
C VAL A 134 -12.70 4.01 1.26
N ILE A 135 -12.21 4.28 0.06
CA ILE A 135 -13.07 4.55 -1.09
C ILE A 135 -12.81 3.47 -2.14
N PHE A 136 -13.86 2.77 -2.52
CA PHE A 136 -13.83 1.84 -3.63
C PHE A 136 -13.73 2.60 -4.95
N ARG A 137 -12.74 2.27 -5.78
CA ARG A 137 -12.41 2.98 -7.02
C ARG A 137 -13.01 2.42 -8.29
N PRO A 138 -13.13 1.08 -8.41
CA PRO A 138 -13.69 0.51 -9.64
C PRO A 138 -15.14 0.95 -9.86
N ASP A 139 -15.46 1.28 -11.13
CA ASP A 139 -16.79 1.62 -11.59
C ASP A 139 -17.00 0.96 -12.96
N ALA A 140 -17.85 -0.03 -13.04
CA ALA A 140 -18.13 -0.79 -14.25
C ALA A 140 -18.67 0.06 -15.41
N ALA A 141 -19.29 1.21 -15.11
CA ALA A 141 -19.88 2.09 -16.13
C ALA A 141 -18.84 2.92 -16.90
N VAL A 142 -17.68 3.17 -16.31
CA VAL A 142 -16.68 4.10 -16.85
C VAL A 142 -15.45 3.38 -17.41
N GLY A 143 -15.41 2.08 -17.32
CA GLY A 143 -14.26 1.27 -17.77
C GLY A 143 -12.97 1.57 -16.98
N HIS A 144 -12.57 0.69 -16.14
CA HIS A 144 -11.71 1.10 -15.07
C HIS A 144 -10.34 0.68 -15.01
N PRO A 145 -9.49 1.44 -14.33
CA PRO A 145 -8.15 1.04 -13.96
C PRO A 145 -8.26 -0.18 -13.04
N GLU A 146 -8.10 -1.32 -13.64
CA GLU A 146 -8.22 -2.64 -13.02
C GLU A 146 -7.15 -2.89 -11.95
N GLU A 147 -6.29 -1.91 -11.74
CA GLU A 147 -5.12 -2.00 -10.92
C GLU A 147 -5.24 -1.24 -9.62
N THR A 148 -6.24 -0.36 -9.49
CA THR A 148 -6.45 0.43 -8.28
C THR A 148 -7.84 0.17 -7.73
N TRP A 149 -7.90 -0.54 -6.59
CA TRP A 149 -9.15 -0.86 -5.92
C TRP A 149 -9.61 0.22 -4.96
N TRP A 150 -8.64 0.82 -4.27
CA TRP A 150 -8.91 1.63 -3.11
C TRP A 150 -8.20 2.97 -3.14
N HIS A 151 -8.82 3.97 -2.54
CA HIS A 151 -8.13 5.06 -1.87
C HIS A 151 -8.25 4.86 -0.37
N LEU A 152 -7.12 4.77 0.30
CA LEU A 152 -7.01 4.63 1.74
C LEU A 152 -6.51 5.95 2.32
N THR A 153 -7.22 6.48 3.32
CA THR A 153 -6.73 7.67 4.00
C THR A 153 -5.62 7.30 4.99
N PRO A 154 -4.60 8.16 5.18
CA PRO A 154 -3.54 7.90 6.14
C PRO A 154 -4.08 7.69 7.57
N GLU A 155 -5.16 8.38 7.95
CA GLU A 155 -5.81 8.22 9.25
C GLU A 155 -6.45 6.83 9.44
N LEU A 156 -6.92 6.19 8.35
CA LEU A 156 -7.41 4.81 8.39
C LEU A 156 -6.26 3.84 8.66
N ILE A 157 -5.17 3.97 7.91
CA ILE A 157 -4.00 3.10 8.04
C ILE A 157 -3.38 3.25 9.45
N GLU A 158 -3.23 4.48 9.93
CA GLU A 158 -2.72 4.76 11.28
C GLU A 158 -3.55 4.06 12.35
N ARG A 159 -4.89 4.20 12.30
CA ARG A 159 -5.80 3.54 13.26
C ARG A 159 -5.74 2.03 13.17
N PHE A 160 -5.66 1.49 11.97
CA PHE A 160 -5.55 0.05 11.80
C PHE A 160 -4.22 -0.48 12.37
N LEU A 161 -3.11 0.20 12.07
CA LEU A 161 -1.80 -0.15 12.62
C LEU A 161 -1.80 -0.11 14.16
N ALA A 162 -2.46 0.88 14.77
CA ALA A 162 -2.63 0.93 16.23
C ALA A 162 -3.40 -0.29 16.77
N VAL A 163 -4.46 -0.73 16.08
CA VAL A 163 -5.25 -1.92 16.45
C VAL A 163 -4.40 -3.19 16.41
N VAL A 164 -3.49 -3.31 15.44
CA VAL A 164 -2.59 -4.48 15.31
C VAL A 164 -1.27 -4.32 16.08
N GLY A 165 -1.19 -3.33 16.98
CA GLY A 165 -0.12 -3.21 17.96
C GLY A 165 0.99 -2.20 17.63
N PHE A 166 0.82 -1.36 16.59
CA PHE A 166 1.75 -0.29 16.21
C PHE A 166 1.13 1.06 16.55
N GLY A 167 1.10 1.40 17.84
CA GLY A 167 0.35 2.55 18.36
C GLY A 167 1.11 3.88 18.34
N ASP A 168 2.43 3.89 18.10
CA ASP A 168 3.23 5.11 17.95
C ASP A 168 3.51 5.34 16.47
N SER A 169 2.87 6.37 15.89
CA SER A 169 2.95 6.62 14.46
C SER A 169 3.24 8.08 14.12
N ARG A 170 3.90 8.25 12.98
CA ARG A 170 4.17 9.56 12.39
C ARG A 170 3.79 9.54 10.91
N ILE A 171 3.00 10.53 10.48
CA ILE A 171 2.60 10.73 9.10
C ILE A 171 3.40 11.89 8.51
N SER A 172 3.96 11.69 7.33
CA SER A 172 4.60 12.73 6.52
C SER A 172 4.02 12.76 5.12
N TYR A 173 4.13 13.92 4.45
CA TYR A 173 3.64 14.12 3.08
C TYR A 173 4.76 14.61 2.19
N HIS A 174 4.79 14.09 0.96
CA HIS A 174 5.79 14.48 -0.03
C HIS A 174 5.23 14.39 -1.45
N ASN A 175 5.83 15.10 -2.39
CA ASN A 175 5.51 14.95 -3.81
C ASN A 175 6.52 14.02 -4.46
N GLN A 176 6.03 13.03 -5.19
CA GLN A 176 6.84 12.16 -6.04
C GLN A 176 6.62 12.56 -7.50
N PHE A 177 7.71 12.82 -8.21
CA PHE A 177 7.67 13.12 -9.63
C PHE A 177 7.83 11.84 -10.46
N PHE A 178 6.87 11.58 -11.33
CA PHE A 178 6.88 10.46 -12.27
C PHE A 178 7.32 10.97 -13.64
N ALA A 179 8.59 10.78 -13.98
CA ALA A 179 9.18 11.28 -15.22
C ALA A 179 8.48 10.77 -16.47
N GLN A 180 8.06 9.49 -16.51
CA GLN A 180 7.37 8.89 -17.65
C GLN A 180 6.06 9.59 -18.00
N HIS A 181 5.39 10.20 -17.03
CA HIS A 181 4.09 10.85 -17.22
C HIS A 181 4.17 12.36 -17.07
N ASN A 182 5.37 12.91 -16.80
CA ASN A 182 5.59 14.32 -16.48
C ASN A 182 4.57 14.85 -15.44
N LYS A 183 4.34 14.08 -14.40
CA LYS A 183 3.35 14.37 -13.34
C LYS A 183 3.93 14.22 -11.96
N SER A 184 3.56 15.14 -11.07
CA SER A 184 3.79 15.00 -9.62
C SER A 184 2.55 14.42 -8.96
N GLN A 185 2.77 13.45 -8.10
CA GLN A 185 1.75 12.82 -7.27
C GLN A 185 2.04 13.10 -5.80
N LEU A 186 1.04 13.59 -5.08
CA LEU A 186 1.15 13.74 -3.63
C LEU A 186 1.02 12.36 -2.98
N MET A 187 2.01 12.05 -2.14
CA MET A 187 2.10 10.80 -1.40
C MET A 187 2.06 11.10 0.10
N TYR A 188 1.68 10.09 0.89
CA TYR A 188 1.92 10.08 2.32
C TYR A 188 2.81 8.90 2.70
N THR A 189 3.55 9.06 3.78
CA THR A 189 4.31 7.98 4.41
C THR A 189 3.97 7.94 5.89
N ILE A 190 3.61 6.76 6.35
CA ILE A 190 3.37 6.46 7.76
C ILE A 190 4.52 5.59 8.24
N VAL A 191 5.16 6.01 9.33
CA VAL A 191 6.12 5.20 10.07
C VAL A 191 5.47 4.88 11.41
N ALA A 192 5.18 3.61 11.66
CA ALA A 192 4.50 3.16 12.88
C ALA A 192 5.37 2.17 13.64
N THR A 193 5.59 2.44 14.91
CA THR A 193 6.41 1.63 15.81
C THR A 193 5.53 0.76 16.69
N ARG A 194 5.96 -0.47 16.92
CA ARG A 194 5.23 -1.43 17.75
C ARG A 194 5.23 -0.99 19.22
N THR A 195 4.04 -0.89 19.79
CA THR A 195 3.82 -0.54 21.21
C THR A 195 3.25 -1.70 22.02
N VAL A 196 2.69 -2.72 21.34
CA VAL A 196 2.17 -3.93 21.98
C VAL A 196 3.07 -5.11 21.60
N PRO A 197 3.62 -5.84 22.59
CA PRO A 197 4.47 -7.00 22.31
C PRO A 197 3.76 -8.03 21.41
N MET A 198 4.53 -8.67 20.53
CA MET A 198 4.03 -9.79 19.74
C MET A 198 3.58 -10.91 20.70
N LYS A 199 2.33 -11.34 20.56
CA LYS A 199 1.91 -12.58 21.20
C LYS A 199 2.68 -13.73 20.54
N ARG A 200 3.34 -14.57 21.36
CA ARG A 200 3.91 -15.82 20.83
C ARG A 200 2.77 -16.58 20.18
N ALA A 201 2.91 -16.88 18.88
CA ALA A 201 2.01 -17.84 18.27
C ALA A 201 2.12 -19.14 19.09
N VAL A 202 1.04 -19.57 19.66
CA VAL A 202 0.94 -20.93 20.18
C VAL A 202 0.93 -21.80 18.93
N LEU A 203 2.07 -22.44 18.66
CA LEU A 203 2.23 -23.44 17.63
C LEU A 203 1.42 -24.69 17.99
#